data_78acdd6fb2adc1a2e00acc8986f697fd
#
_entry.id   78acdd6fb2adc1a2e00acc8986f697fd
#
_cell.length_a   1.000
_cell.length_b   1.000
_cell.length_c   1.000
_cell.angle_alpha   90.00
_cell.angle_beta   90.00
_cell.angle_gamma   90.00
#
_symmetry.space_group_name_H-M   'P 1'
#
loop_
_entity.id
_entity.type
_entity.pdbx_description
1 polymer ?
#
loop_
_entity_poly.entity_id
_entity_poly.type
_entity_poly.pdbx_seq_one_letter_code
_entity_poly.pdbx_strand_id
1 'polypeptide(L)'
;LSADHLEHLSPEGVRALARAGTVAVLLPGAFLHLRDTRPPPIEALRAAGVALAVATDCNPGTSPLTSLTTAMNLACTLFRITPAEALVGATRHAARALGLSDRGVLAVGLRADLALWNADHPAVLAARLGPPTLAARFVAGRPDHAPAR
;
A
#
# COMPACT_ATOMS: atom_id res chain seq x y z
N LEU A 1 -15.30 3.06 -3.31
CA LEU A 1 -14.29 2.62 -2.36
C LEU A 1 -12.90 3.08 -2.74
N SER A 2 -12.36 2.68 -3.91
CA SER A 2 -11.02 3.04 -4.37
C SER A 2 -10.99 3.45 -5.84
N ALA A 3 -9.90 4.12 -6.22
CA ALA A 3 -9.52 4.41 -7.60
C ALA A 3 -8.02 4.17 -7.76
N ASP A 4 -7.65 3.50 -8.84
CA ASP A 4 -6.31 2.96 -9.08
C ASP A 4 -5.63 3.68 -10.25
N HIS A 5 -4.30 3.58 -10.41
CA HIS A 5 -3.52 4.12 -11.55
C HIS A 5 -3.66 5.64 -11.74
N LEU A 6 -3.58 6.45 -10.84
CA LEU A 6 -3.94 7.86 -10.86
C LEU A 6 -2.92 8.80 -11.55
N GLU A 7 -2.07 8.28 -12.44
CA GLU A 7 -1.01 9.01 -13.14
C GLU A 7 -1.54 10.20 -13.98
N HIS A 8 -2.77 10.06 -14.49
CA HIS A 8 -3.41 11.09 -15.31
C HIS A 8 -4.56 11.82 -14.59
N LEU A 9 -4.61 11.72 -13.26
CA LEU A 9 -5.66 12.36 -12.47
C LEU A 9 -5.60 13.87 -12.56
N SER A 10 -6.72 14.51 -12.91
CA SER A 10 -6.84 15.97 -12.97
C SER A 10 -7.07 16.59 -11.58
N PRO A 11 -6.86 17.90 -11.41
CA PRO A 11 -7.21 18.59 -10.17
C PRO A 11 -8.68 18.44 -9.77
N GLU A 12 -9.59 18.37 -10.76
CA GLU A 12 -11.01 18.11 -10.54
C GLU A 12 -11.23 16.71 -10.00
N GLY A 13 -10.51 15.72 -10.54
CA GLY A 13 -10.53 14.34 -10.08
C GLY A 13 -10.05 14.23 -8.62
N VAL A 14 -8.96 14.93 -8.25
CA VAL A 14 -8.49 14.98 -6.85
C VAL A 14 -9.59 15.49 -5.92
N ARG A 15 -10.26 16.61 -6.29
CA ARG A 15 -11.37 17.14 -5.50
C ARG A 15 -12.56 16.18 -5.41
N ALA A 16 -12.83 15.45 -6.48
CA ALA A 16 -13.91 14.44 -6.51
C ALA A 16 -13.61 13.27 -5.57
N LEU A 17 -12.36 12.74 -5.59
CA LEU A 17 -11.92 11.69 -4.68
C LEU A 17 -12.04 12.13 -3.21
N ALA A 18 -11.57 13.35 -2.91
CA ALA A 18 -11.65 13.90 -1.56
C ALA A 18 -13.10 14.00 -1.06
N ARG A 19 -14.01 14.57 -1.86
CA ARG A 19 -15.43 14.69 -1.49
C ARG A 19 -16.12 13.34 -1.30
N ALA A 20 -15.78 12.37 -2.14
CA ALA A 20 -16.38 11.03 -2.09
C ALA A 20 -15.75 10.14 -1.00
N GLY A 21 -14.65 10.57 -0.37
CA GLY A 21 -13.89 9.72 0.55
C GLY A 21 -13.26 8.50 -0.13
N THR A 22 -13.05 8.55 -1.44
CA THR A 22 -12.45 7.47 -2.23
C THR A 22 -10.96 7.36 -1.93
N VAL A 23 -10.46 6.14 -1.76
CA VAL A 23 -9.04 5.87 -1.52
C VAL A 23 -8.29 5.87 -2.84
N ALA A 24 -7.18 6.59 -2.90
CA ALA A 24 -6.24 6.57 -4.03
C ALA A 24 -5.28 5.38 -3.88
N VAL A 25 -5.31 4.42 -4.80
CA VAL A 25 -4.41 3.26 -4.77
C VAL A 25 -3.22 3.50 -5.69
N LEU A 26 -2.04 3.49 -5.11
CA LEU A 26 -0.77 3.68 -5.79
C LEU A 26 -0.21 2.32 -6.22
N LEU A 27 0.17 2.21 -7.50
CA LEU A 27 0.62 0.98 -8.14
C LEU A 27 2.05 1.13 -8.70
N PRO A 28 3.05 1.26 -7.84
CA PRO A 28 4.41 1.60 -8.26
C PRO A 28 5.08 0.51 -9.09
N GLY A 29 4.64 -0.74 -8.97
CA GLY A 29 5.12 -1.85 -9.79
C GLY A 29 4.73 -1.68 -11.26
N ALA A 30 3.47 -1.35 -11.53
CA ALA A 30 2.97 -1.07 -12.87
C ALA A 30 3.66 0.17 -13.46
N PHE A 31 3.75 1.25 -12.70
CA PHE A 31 4.45 2.49 -13.10
C PHE A 31 5.89 2.20 -13.57
N LEU A 32 6.64 1.43 -12.78
CA LEU A 32 8.03 1.05 -13.12
C LEU A 32 8.09 0.15 -14.36
N HIS A 33 7.25 -0.88 -14.40
CA HIS A 33 7.29 -1.89 -15.46
C HIS A 33 6.89 -1.31 -16.82
N LEU A 34 5.90 -0.43 -16.83
CA LEU A 34 5.45 0.30 -18.03
C LEU A 34 6.38 1.46 -18.40
N ARG A 35 7.39 1.75 -17.59
CA ARG A 35 8.31 2.90 -17.77
C ARG A 35 7.56 4.23 -17.85
N ASP A 36 6.50 4.37 -17.06
CA ASP A 36 5.77 5.63 -17.01
C ASP A 36 6.66 6.74 -16.45
N THR A 37 6.45 7.95 -16.92
CA THR A 37 7.25 9.13 -16.55
C THR A 37 6.47 10.16 -15.75
N ARG A 38 5.15 10.00 -15.66
CA ARG A 38 4.27 10.92 -14.94
C ARG A 38 3.72 10.26 -13.68
N PRO A 39 4.27 10.56 -12.50
CA PRO A 39 3.76 9.98 -11.26
C PRO A 39 2.37 10.52 -10.92
N PRO A 40 1.58 9.78 -10.11
CA PRO A 40 0.34 10.30 -9.55
C PRO A 40 0.55 11.64 -8.81
N PRO A 41 -0.45 12.53 -8.76
CA PRO A 41 -0.31 13.86 -8.15
C PRO A 41 -0.34 13.78 -6.62
N ILE A 42 0.68 13.17 -6.02
CA ILE A 42 0.76 12.86 -4.58
C ILE A 42 0.56 14.08 -3.70
N GLU A 43 1.22 15.21 -4.02
CA GLU A 43 1.11 16.43 -3.22
C GLU A 43 -0.34 16.96 -3.22
N ALA A 44 -1.01 16.94 -4.37
CA ALA A 44 -2.40 17.38 -4.47
C ALA A 44 -3.35 16.44 -3.71
N LEU A 45 -3.13 15.12 -3.81
CA LEU A 45 -3.90 14.10 -3.07
C LEU A 45 -3.72 14.29 -1.56
N ARG A 46 -2.47 14.50 -1.12
CA ARG A 46 -2.12 14.74 0.29
C ARG A 46 -2.76 16.04 0.81
N ALA A 47 -2.64 17.13 0.07
CA ALA A 47 -3.23 18.41 0.43
C ALA A 47 -4.76 18.37 0.51
N ALA A 48 -5.40 17.54 -0.31
CA ALA A 48 -6.85 17.32 -0.30
C ALA A 48 -7.31 16.30 0.76
N GLY A 49 -6.40 15.72 1.54
CA GLY A 49 -6.72 14.73 2.58
C GLY A 49 -7.20 13.38 2.02
N VAL A 50 -6.87 13.06 0.78
CA VAL A 50 -7.20 11.76 0.16
C VAL A 50 -6.33 10.67 0.78
N ALA A 51 -6.95 9.60 1.25
CA ALA A 51 -6.22 8.44 1.76
C ALA A 51 -5.45 7.75 0.63
N LEU A 52 -4.15 7.49 0.86
CA LEU A 52 -3.27 6.81 -0.08
C LEU A 52 -3.10 5.35 0.33
N ALA A 53 -3.48 4.41 -0.51
CA ALA A 53 -3.14 2.99 -0.34
C ALA A 53 -2.00 2.61 -1.29
N VAL A 54 -1.30 1.51 -0.97
CA VAL A 54 -0.23 0.94 -1.81
C VAL A 54 -0.57 -0.51 -2.10
N ALA A 55 -0.49 -0.90 -3.36
CA ALA A 55 -0.72 -2.27 -3.79
C ALA A 55 0.32 -2.73 -4.83
N THR A 56 0.41 -4.03 -5.03
CA THR A 56 1.33 -4.63 -6.01
C THR A 56 0.76 -4.60 -7.42
N ASP A 57 -0.55 -4.63 -7.56
CA ASP A 57 -1.22 -4.87 -8.85
C ASP A 57 -0.66 -6.12 -9.55
N CYS A 58 -0.37 -7.17 -8.78
CA CYS A 58 0.35 -8.33 -9.29
C CYS A 58 -0.41 -9.01 -10.43
N ASN A 59 0.12 -8.85 -11.64
CA ASN A 59 -0.41 -9.47 -12.86
C ASN A 59 0.73 -9.73 -13.86
N PRO A 60 0.57 -10.67 -14.80
CA PRO A 60 1.64 -11.02 -15.73
C PRO A 60 1.90 -9.97 -16.82
N GLY A 61 0.95 -9.05 -17.06
CA GLY A 61 1.02 -8.11 -18.17
C GLY A 61 1.77 -6.83 -17.85
N THR A 62 1.41 -6.19 -16.75
CA THR A 62 1.86 -4.83 -16.42
C THR A 62 2.54 -4.68 -15.07
N SER A 63 2.43 -5.66 -14.17
CA SER A 63 3.04 -5.58 -12.83
C SER A 63 3.44 -6.97 -12.32
N PRO A 64 4.59 -7.52 -12.71
CA PRO A 64 5.04 -8.82 -12.19
C PRO A 64 5.54 -8.75 -10.73
N LEU A 65 5.17 -7.72 -10.00
CA LEU A 65 5.57 -7.46 -8.63
C LEU A 65 4.71 -8.25 -7.65
N THR A 66 5.30 -9.22 -6.94
CA THR A 66 4.61 -10.08 -5.97
C THR A 66 4.77 -9.64 -4.52
N SER A 67 5.72 -8.74 -4.22
CA SER A 67 6.08 -8.32 -2.87
C SER A 67 5.47 -6.97 -2.51
N LEU A 68 4.61 -6.94 -1.48
CA LEU A 68 4.03 -5.69 -0.97
C LEU A 68 5.09 -4.78 -0.32
N THR A 69 6.09 -5.33 0.35
CA THR A 69 7.19 -4.54 0.91
C THR A 69 8.04 -3.88 -0.19
N THR A 70 8.24 -4.57 -1.31
CA THR A 70 8.87 -3.96 -2.49
C THR A 70 7.98 -2.87 -3.10
N ALA A 71 6.66 -3.06 -3.15
CA ALA A 71 5.73 -2.01 -3.57
C ALA A 71 5.83 -0.77 -2.66
N MET A 72 5.92 -0.96 -1.34
CA MET A 72 6.13 0.13 -0.39
C MET A 72 7.44 0.89 -0.66
N ASN A 73 8.54 0.17 -0.91
CA ASN A 73 9.83 0.77 -1.26
C ASN A 73 9.74 1.59 -2.56
N LEU A 74 9.17 1.01 -3.60
CA LEU A 74 8.99 1.69 -4.89
C LEU A 74 8.08 2.92 -4.77
N ALA A 75 7.03 2.87 -3.98
CA ALA A 75 6.16 4.02 -3.73
C ALA A 75 6.93 5.15 -3.03
N CYS A 76 7.78 4.84 -2.05
CA CYS A 76 8.65 5.83 -1.42
C CYS A 76 9.67 6.42 -2.41
N THR A 77 10.27 5.59 -3.24
CA THR A 77 11.33 5.99 -4.18
C THR A 77 10.79 6.78 -5.37
N LEU A 78 9.74 6.28 -6.00
CA LEU A 78 9.20 6.83 -7.25
C LEU A 78 8.17 7.94 -7.01
N PHE A 79 7.33 7.79 -5.99
CA PHE A 79 6.22 8.72 -5.72
C PHE A 79 6.48 9.63 -4.53
N ARG A 80 7.63 9.48 -3.84
CA ARG A 80 8.06 10.34 -2.73
C ARG A 80 7.06 10.38 -1.56
N ILE A 81 6.37 9.26 -1.32
CA ILE A 81 5.64 9.10 -0.06
C ILE A 81 6.62 8.69 1.04
N THR A 82 6.28 9.01 2.27
CA THR A 82 7.10 8.63 3.43
C THR A 82 6.93 7.14 3.77
N PRO A 83 7.90 6.50 4.45
CA PRO A 83 7.75 5.14 4.94
C PRO A 83 6.51 4.94 5.83
N ALA A 84 6.14 5.95 6.61
CA ALA A 84 4.93 5.92 7.43
C ALA A 84 3.65 5.91 6.56
N GLU A 85 3.59 6.75 5.53
CA GLU A 85 2.48 6.74 4.56
C GLU A 85 2.40 5.39 3.82
N ALA A 86 3.56 4.83 3.42
CA ALA A 86 3.59 3.52 2.76
C ALA A 86 3.06 2.41 3.68
N LEU A 87 3.44 2.39 4.96
CA LEU A 87 2.94 1.41 5.92
C LEU A 87 1.43 1.58 6.18
N VAL A 88 0.96 2.79 6.41
CA VAL A 88 -0.47 3.07 6.56
C VAL A 88 -1.22 2.74 5.27
N GLY A 89 -0.61 3.01 4.12
CA GLY A 89 -1.12 2.69 2.79
C GLY A 89 -1.29 1.19 2.55
N ALA A 90 -0.36 0.37 3.04
CA ALA A 90 -0.41 -1.09 2.94
C ALA A 90 -1.29 -1.76 4.01
N THR A 91 -1.80 -1.01 4.98
CA THR A 91 -2.58 -1.54 6.11
C THR A 91 -3.95 -0.88 6.23
N ARG A 92 -4.05 0.22 7.00
CA ARG A 92 -5.32 0.92 7.27
C ARG A 92 -6.03 1.38 5.99
N HIS A 93 -5.29 2.05 5.10
CA HIS A 93 -5.90 2.59 3.89
C HIS A 93 -6.20 1.49 2.87
N ALA A 94 -5.39 0.43 2.80
CA ALA A 94 -5.70 -0.75 1.99
C ALA A 94 -6.98 -1.44 2.48
N ALA A 95 -7.15 -1.64 3.78
CA ALA A 95 -8.38 -2.18 4.35
C ALA A 95 -9.60 -1.31 3.98
N ARG A 96 -9.48 0.02 4.12
CA ARG A 96 -10.51 0.97 3.71
C ARG A 96 -10.84 0.90 2.21
N ALA A 97 -9.83 0.77 1.35
CA ALA A 97 -10.00 0.63 -0.10
C ALA A 97 -10.82 -0.62 -0.47
N LEU A 98 -10.68 -1.69 0.33
CA LEU A 98 -11.42 -2.94 0.17
C LEU A 98 -12.79 -2.94 0.90
N GLY A 99 -13.15 -1.87 1.61
CA GLY A 99 -14.38 -1.80 2.40
C GLY A 99 -14.33 -2.62 3.69
N LEU A 100 -13.14 -2.98 4.17
CA LEU A 100 -12.95 -3.76 5.40
C LEU A 100 -12.78 -2.82 6.58
N SER A 101 -13.68 -2.92 7.57
CA SER A 101 -13.70 -2.07 8.77
C SER A 101 -13.14 -2.76 10.01
N ASP A 102 -12.92 -4.07 9.94
CA ASP A 102 -12.54 -4.93 11.07
C ASP A 102 -11.04 -5.21 11.18
N ARG A 103 -10.22 -4.63 10.30
CA ARG A 103 -8.77 -4.89 10.22
C ARG A 103 -7.97 -3.70 9.68
N GLY A 104 -6.65 -3.86 9.53
CA GLY A 104 -5.74 -2.83 9.02
C GLY A 104 -5.14 -1.96 10.11
N VAL A 105 -5.55 -2.12 11.37
CA VAL A 105 -4.96 -1.48 12.54
C VAL A 105 -4.91 -2.45 13.72
N LEU A 106 -3.98 -2.21 14.67
CA LEU A 106 -3.90 -2.94 15.92
C LEU A 106 -4.80 -2.25 16.96
N ALA A 107 -5.99 -2.79 17.18
CA ALA A 107 -6.91 -2.28 18.18
C ALA A 107 -7.75 -3.42 18.78
N VAL A 108 -8.15 -3.26 20.05
CA VAL A 108 -9.03 -4.21 20.74
C VAL A 108 -10.36 -4.32 20.00
N GLY A 109 -10.84 -5.55 19.82
CA GLY A 109 -12.10 -5.84 19.13
C GLY A 109 -11.97 -5.98 17.62
N LEU A 110 -10.83 -5.67 17.01
CA LEU A 110 -10.60 -5.89 15.59
C LEU A 110 -10.01 -7.29 15.33
N ARG A 111 -10.16 -7.74 14.09
CA ARG A 111 -9.63 -9.01 13.62
C ARG A 111 -8.10 -9.02 13.71
N ALA A 112 -7.56 -10.04 14.34
CA ALA A 112 -6.12 -10.22 14.52
C ALA A 112 -5.46 -10.84 13.28
N ASP A 113 -5.43 -10.09 12.18
CA ASP A 113 -4.61 -10.40 11.00
C ASP A 113 -3.27 -9.65 11.17
N LEU A 114 -2.21 -10.37 11.55
CA LEU A 114 -0.95 -9.81 12.01
C LEU A 114 0.24 -10.35 11.22
N ALA A 115 1.22 -9.50 10.96
CA ALA A 115 2.52 -9.87 10.46
C ALA A 115 3.60 -9.39 11.45
N LEU A 116 4.44 -10.31 11.93
CA LEU A 116 5.60 -10.00 12.76
C LEU A 116 6.85 -10.01 11.89
N TRP A 117 7.67 -8.99 12.06
CA TRP A 117 8.85 -8.77 11.22
C TRP A 117 10.12 -8.69 12.07
N ASN A 118 11.21 -9.29 11.58
CA ASN A 118 12.55 -9.08 12.13
C ASN A 118 13.07 -7.70 11.67
N ALA A 119 12.60 -6.64 12.31
CA ALA A 119 12.95 -5.27 11.98
C ALA A 119 12.91 -4.41 13.25
N ASP A 120 13.94 -3.62 13.45
CA ASP A 120 14.08 -2.73 14.63
C ASP A 120 13.19 -1.49 14.53
N HIS A 121 12.77 -1.13 13.32
CA HIS A 121 11.93 0.04 13.06
C HIS A 121 11.00 -0.21 11.87
N PRO A 122 9.72 0.23 11.91
CA PRO A 122 8.76 0.00 10.82
C PRO A 122 9.20 0.50 9.45
N ALA A 123 9.97 1.59 9.40
CA ALA A 123 10.49 2.15 8.15
C ALA A 123 11.39 1.17 7.36
N VAL A 124 11.98 0.19 8.04
CA VAL A 124 12.83 -0.84 7.39
C VAL A 124 12.03 -1.63 6.35
N LEU A 125 10.73 -1.82 6.56
CA LEU A 125 9.86 -2.54 5.62
C LEU A 125 9.75 -1.84 4.26
N ALA A 126 9.87 -0.52 4.24
CA ALA A 126 9.84 0.29 3.02
C ALA A 126 11.25 0.67 2.51
N ALA A 127 12.30 0.47 3.33
CA ALA A 127 13.67 0.89 2.98
C ALA A 127 14.44 -0.17 2.19
N ARG A 128 14.11 -1.46 2.36
CA ARG A 128 14.89 -2.56 1.77
C ARG A 128 14.27 -3.09 0.49
N LEU A 129 15.11 -3.29 -0.53
CA LEU A 129 14.82 -4.12 -1.68
C LEU A 129 15.40 -5.51 -1.42
N GLY A 130 14.57 -6.50 -1.27
CA GLY A 130 15.00 -7.86 -0.98
C GLY A 130 13.92 -8.64 -0.25
N PRO A 131 14.17 -9.92 0.06
CA PRO A 131 13.18 -10.74 0.74
C PRO A 131 12.85 -10.14 2.11
N PRO A 132 11.56 -9.98 2.42
CA PRO A 132 11.14 -9.49 3.72
C PRO A 132 11.54 -10.50 4.80
N THR A 133 11.96 -10.00 5.94
CA THR A 133 12.28 -10.80 7.12
C THR A 133 11.02 -11.06 7.95
N LEU A 134 10.01 -11.69 7.36
CA LEU A 134 8.78 -12.06 8.07
C LEU A 134 9.12 -13.15 9.10
N ALA A 135 8.87 -12.86 10.37
CA ALA A 135 9.10 -13.80 11.48
C ALA A 135 7.89 -14.71 11.70
N ALA A 136 6.67 -14.17 11.64
CA ALA A 136 5.44 -14.92 11.80
C ALA A 136 4.25 -14.21 11.18
N ARG A 137 3.21 -14.98 10.85
CA ARG A 137 1.93 -14.47 10.35
C ARG A 137 0.79 -15.10 11.12
N PHE A 138 -0.24 -14.29 11.39
CA PHE A 138 -1.47 -14.73 12.04
C PHE A 138 -2.66 -14.29 11.21
N VAL A 139 -3.63 -15.16 11.06
CA VAL A 139 -4.92 -14.90 10.40
C VAL A 139 -6.03 -15.18 11.40
N ALA A 140 -6.84 -14.17 11.71
CA ALA A 140 -7.86 -14.24 12.75
C ALA A 140 -7.32 -14.75 14.09
N GLY A 141 -6.11 -14.32 14.47
CA GLY A 141 -5.46 -14.70 15.72
C GLY A 141 -4.83 -16.11 15.72
N ARG A 142 -4.90 -16.85 14.65
CA ARG A 142 -4.29 -18.18 14.52
C ARG A 142 -2.99 -18.11 13.73
N PRO A 143 -1.93 -18.81 14.17
CA PRO A 143 -0.71 -18.90 13.37
C PRO A 143 -1.03 -19.42 11.97
N ASP A 144 -0.54 -18.71 10.96
CA ASP A 144 -0.65 -19.11 9.57
C ASP A 144 0.72 -19.59 9.11
N HIS A 145 0.88 -20.92 9.08
CA HIS A 145 2.08 -21.55 8.58
C HIS A 145 1.99 -21.59 7.06
N ALA A 146 2.57 -20.60 6.39
CA ALA A 146 2.84 -20.78 4.97
C ALA A 146 3.71 -22.04 4.81
N PRO A 147 3.41 -22.95 3.87
CA PRO A 147 4.28 -24.07 3.63
C PRO A 147 5.70 -23.57 3.35
N ALA A 148 6.68 -24.12 4.05
CA ALA A 148 8.09 -23.85 3.79
C ALA A 148 8.33 -24.16 2.30
N ARG A 149 8.77 -23.18 1.54
CA ARG A 149 9.20 -23.37 0.15
C ARG A 149 10.66 -23.74 0.13
#